data_f68e51657020a7e86631e8d49f01be97
#
_entry.id   f68e51657020a7e86631e8d49f01be97
#
_cell.length_a   1.000
_cell.length_b   1.000
_cell.length_c   1.000
_cell.angle_alpha   90.00
_cell.angle_beta   90.00
_cell.angle_gamma   90.00
#
_symmetry.space_group_name_H-M   'P 1'
#
loop_
_entity.id
_entity.type
_entity.pdbx_description
1 polymer ?
#
loop_
_entity_poly.entity_id
_entity_poly.type
_entity_poly.pdbx_seq_one_letter_code
_entity_poly.pdbx_strand_id
1 'polypeptide(L)'
;MARSDPAGRKAAVVGSPIGHSLSPVLHTAAYRELGLTGWSYERFDRDADGLAELVGSLGPEWAGLSVTMPGKRAALRLAKEVTDRAAAVGVANTLTRLGSGEWAADCTDVDGVTGALRAAGGFTGGHRALLLLSLIHI
;
A
#
# COMPACT_ATOMS: atom_id res chain seq x y z
N MET A 1 22.72 6.83 11.53
CA MET A 1 23.40 7.01 10.25
C MET A 1 22.44 6.59 9.14
N ALA A 2 21.79 7.54 8.48
CA ALA A 2 20.89 7.26 7.37
C ALA A 2 21.72 6.66 6.22
N ARG A 3 21.39 5.46 5.78
CA ARG A 3 21.94 4.90 4.56
C ARG A 3 21.38 5.73 3.40
N SER A 4 22.19 6.61 2.84
CA SER A 4 21.91 7.21 1.55
C SER A 4 21.97 6.08 0.52
N ASP A 5 20.81 5.66 0.01
CA ASP A 5 20.73 4.82 -1.18
C ASP A 5 21.01 5.75 -2.37
N PRO A 6 22.18 5.66 -3.03
CA PRO A 6 22.57 6.59 -4.09
C PRO A 6 21.81 6.37 -5.40
N ALA A 7 21.09 5.28 -5.53
CA ALA A 7 20.18 5.05 -6.64
C ALA A 7 18.78 5.43 -6.23
N GLY A 8 18.20 6.45 -6.88
CA GLY A 8 16.83 6.90 -6.61
C GLY A 8 15.85 5.72 -6.70
N ARG A 9 14.98 5.59 -5.70
CA ARG A 9 13.94 4.57 -5.63
C ARG A 9 12.58 5.16 -5.96
N LYS A 10 11.70 4.34 -6.48
CA LYS A 10 10.33 4.72 -6.83
C LYS A 10 9.31 3.94 -6.02
N ALA A 11 8.22 4.61 -5.69
CA ALA A 11 7.02 3.98 -5.18
C ALA A 11 5.79 4.64 -5.82
N ALA A 12 4.63 4.01 -5.72
CA ALA A 12 3.40 4.58 -6.26
C ALA A 12 2.18 4.12 -5.48
N VAL A 13 1.06 4.82 -5.69
CA VAL A 13 -0.27 4.32 -5.37
C VAL A 13 -0.94 3.83 -6.65
N VAL A 14 -1.62 2.68 -6.55
CA VAL A 14 -2.34 2.04 -7.65
C VAL A 14 -3.80 1.84 -7.27
N GLY A 15 -4.70 2.19 -8.17
CA GLY A 15 -6.15 2.01 -8.02
C GLY A 15 -6.90 2.63 -9.18
N SER A 16 -8.22 2.55 -9.18
CA SER A 16 -9.03 3.18 -10.22
C SER A 16 -10.42 3.55 -9.67
N PRO A 17 -10.82 4.83 -9.76
CA PRO A 17 -10.06 6.00 -10.18
C PRO A 17 -9.03 6.43 -9.09
N ILE A 18 -7.86 6.92 -9.48
CA ILE A 18 -6.78 7.26 -8.55
C ILE A 18 -6.41 8.75 -8.50
N GLY A 19 -6.94 9.56 -9.40
CA GLY A 19 -6.55 10.97 -9.56
C GLY A 19 -6.66 11.81 -8.29
N HIS A 20 -7.60 11.50 -7.41
CA HIS A 20 -7.87 12.21 -6.16
C HIS A 20 -6.97 11.78 -4.99
N SER A 21 -6.11 10.77 -5.16
CA SER A 21 -5.25 10.28 -4.07
C SER A 21 -4.25 11.35 -3.61
N LEU A 22 -4.18 11.57 -2.31
CA LEU A 22 -3.21 12.47 -1.67
C LEU A 22 -1.89 11.76 -1.33
N SER A 23 -1.77 10.47 -1.57
CA SER A 23 -0.57 9.70 -1.26
C SER A 23 0.72 10.28 -1.84
N PRO A 24 0.78 10.74 -3.11
CA PRO A 24 1.99 11.35 -3.64
C PRO A 24 2.43 12.61 -2.90
N VAL A 25 1.48 13.45 -2.47
CA VAL A 25 1.78 14.67 -1.71
C VAL A 25 2.38 14.31 -0.35
N LEU A 26 1.76 13.35 0.36
CA LEU A 26 2.20 12.91 1.69
C LEU A 26 3.58 12.25 1.62
N HIS A 27 3.78 11.30 0.70
CA HIS A 27 5.06 10.58 0.57
C HIS A 27 6.19 11.50 0.10
N THR A 28 5.93 12.42 -0.84
CA THR A 28 6.94 13.38 -1.29
C THR A 28 7.37 14.32 -0.15
N ALA A 29 6.43 14.76 0.69
CA ALA A 29 6.75 15.54 1.87
C ALA A 29 7.59 14.74 2.88
N ALA A 30 7.23 13.48 3.14
CA ALA A 30 7.97 12.59 4.01
C ALA A 30 9.38 12.29 3.47
N TYR A 31 9.53 12.04 2.18
CA TYR A 31 10.84 11.81 1.56
C TYR A 31 11.76 13.00 1.72
N ARG A 32 11.23 14.22 1.56
CA ARG A 32 11.99 15.47 1.78
C ARG A 32 12.45 15.58 3.22
N GLU A 33 11.57 15.36 4.18
CA GLU A 33 11.89 15.44 5.62
C GLU A 33 12.94 14.39 6.03
N LEU A 34 12.88 13.21 5.43
CA LEU A 34 13.82 12.10 5.66
C LEU A 34 15.13 12.22 4.86
N GLY A 35 15.30 13.26 4.04
CA GLY A 35 16.49 13.45 3.20
C GLY A 35 16.61 12.44 2.06
N LEU A 36 15.52 11.80 1.65
CA LEU A 36 15.48 10.81 0.57
C LEU A 36 15.35 11.51 -0.80
N THR A 37 16.34 12.28 -1.20
CA THR A 37 16.30 13.18 -2.36
C THR A 37 16.17 12.46 -3.70
N GLY A 38 16.57 11.18 -3.78
CA GLY A 38 16.45 10.35 -4.98
C GLY A 38 15.13 9.57 -5.08
N TRP A 39 14.22 9.72 -4.11
CA TRP A 39 12.96 8.97 -4.10
C TRP A 39 11.84 9.75 -4.78
N SER A 40 11.00 9.04 -5.54
CA SER A 40 9.77 9.58 -6.13
C SER A 40 8.55 8.73 -5.78
N TYR A 41 7.38 9.36 -5.78
CA TYR A 41 6.12 8.69 -5.55
C TYR A 41 5.09 9.09 -6.62
N GLU A 42 4.54 8.10 -7.31
CA GLU A 42 3.70 8.28 -8.51
C GLU A 42 2.26 7.79 -8.27
N ARG A 43 1.40 7.97 -9.27
CA ARG A 43 0.05 7.39 -9.34
C ARG A 43 -0.08 6.54 -10.59
N PHE A 44 -0.69 5.38 -10.45
CA PHE A 44 -1.09 4.54 -11.59
C PHE A 44 -2.59 4.30 -11.54
N ASP A 45 -3.32 4.80 -12.54
CA ASP A 45 -4.73 4.45 -12.71
C ASP A 45 -4.81 3.07 -13.38
N ARG A 46 -5.01 2.05 -12.55
CA ARG A 46 -5.15 0.65 -12.97
C ARG A 46 -6.17 -0.04 -12.10
N ASP A 47 -7.04 -0.80 -12.74
CA ASP A 47 -7.98 -1.69 -12.08
C ASP A 47 -7.31 -3.01 -11.62
N ALA A 48 -8.12 -3.95 -11.16
CA ALA A 48 -7.62 -5.23 -10.67
C ALA A 48 -6.96 -6.08 -11.76
N ASP A 49 -7.46 -5.99 -13.00
CA ASP A 49 -6.96 -6.78 -14.13
C ASP A 49 -5.64 -6.18 -14.68
N GLY A 50 -5.53 -4.86 -14.72
CA GLY A 50 -4.31 -4.16 -15.14
C GLY A 50 -3.17 -4.19 -14.13
N LEU A 51 -3.43 -4.57 -12.87
CA LEU A 51 -2.41 -4.57 -11.82
C LEU A 51 -1.29 -5.59 -12.11
N ALA A 52 -1.61 -6.77 -12.60
CA ALA A 52 -0.61 -7.81 -12.88
C ALA A 52 0.36 -7.39 -13.98
N GLU A 53 -0.15 -6.79 -15.04
CA GLU A 53 0.67 -6.25 -16.13
C GLU A 53 1.58 -5.13 -15.64
N LEU A 54 1.03 -4.19 -14.87
CA LEU A 54 1.81 -3.11 -14.26
C LEU A 54 2.95 -3.69 -13.42
N VAL A 55 2.65 -4.55 -12.46
CA VAL A 55 3.65 -5.14 -11.54
C VAL A 55 4.74 -5.88 -12.29
N GLY A 56 4.39 -6.61 -13.36
CA GLY A 56 5.34 -7.30 -14.22
C GLY A 56 6.24 -6.39 -15.05
N SER A 57 5.81 -5.15 -15.30
CA SER A 57 6.58 -4.16 -16.07
C SER A 57 7.55 -3.32 -15.23
N LEU A 58 7.42 -3.34 -13.90
CA LEU A 58 8.21 -2.52 -13.00
C LEU A 58 9.64 -3.06 -12.83
N GLY A 59 10.62 -2.19 -13.05
CA GLY A 59 12.04 -2.50 -12.90
C GLY A 59 12.51 -2.53 -11.44
N PRO A 60 13.82 -2.80 -11.21
CA PRO A 60 14.40 -2.94 -9.88
C PRO A 60 14.42 -1.62 -9.07
N GLU A 61 14.25 -0.47 -9.72
CA GLU A 61 14.16 0.83 -9.08
C GLU A 61 12.88 1.00 -8.24
N TRP A 62 11.87 0.18 -8.47
CA TRP A 62 10.62 0.23 -7.72
C TRP A 62 10.74 -0.49 -6.37
N ALA A 63 10.53 0.26 -5.30
CA ALA A 63 10.62 -0.24 -3.93
C ALA A 63 9.30 -0.84 -3.44
N GLY A 64 8.17 -0.28 -3.87
CA GLY A 64 6.87 -0.71 -3.39
C GLY A 64 5.69 0.01 -4.03
N LEU A 65 4.51 -0.54 -3.78
CA LEU A 65 3.24 0.02 -4.22
C LEU A 65 2.25 0.05 -3.05
N SER A 66 1.57 1.17 -2.88
CA SER A 66 0.31 1.21 -2.14
C SER A 66 -0.82 0.81 -3.08
N VAL A 67 -1.68 -0.10 -2.67
CA VAL A 67 -2.80 -0.57 -3.50
C VAL A 67 -4.12 -0.23 -2.84
N THR A 68 -5.00 0.44 -3.61
CA THR A 68 -6.36 0.73 -3.18
C THR A 68 -7.38 0.02 -4.07
N MET A 69 -8.66 0.39 -3.96
CA MET A 69 -9.71 -0.19 -4.81
C MET A 69 -9.42 0.01 -6.30
N PRO A 70 -9.76 -0.99 -7.14
CA PRO A 70 -10.30 -2.31 -6.82
C PRO A 70 -9.21 -3.39 -6.65
N GLY A 71 -7.93 -3.03 -6.61
CA GLY A 71 -6.78 -3.91 -6.78
C GLY A 71 -6.37 -4.77 -5.57
N LYS A 72 -6.89 -4.53 -4.34
CA LYS A 72 -6.36 -5.15 -3.10
C LYS A 72 -6.39 -6.68 -3.09
N ARG A 73 -7.40 -7.33 -3.68
CA ARG A 73 -7.43 -8.80 -3.79
C ARG A 73 -6.44 -9.32 -4.84
N ALA A 74 -6.27 -8.58 -5.94
CA ALA A 74 -5.30 -8.92 -6.96
C ALA A 74 -3.87 -8.79 -6.43
N ALA A 75 -3.57 -7.74 -5.66
CA ALA A 75 -2.28 -7.54 -5.02
C ALA A 75 -1.87 -8.73 -4.13
N LEU A 76 -2.80 -9.24 -3.32
CA LEU A 76 -2.53 -10.42 -2.49
C LEU A 76 -2.12 -11.63 -3.33
N ARG A 77 -2.79 -11.87 -4.46
CA ARG A 77 -2.51 -13.02 -5.36
C ARG A 77 -1.20 -12.89 -6.13
N LEU A 78 -0.70 -11.68 -6.35
CA LEU A 78 0.54 -11.43 -7.09
C LEU A 78 1.80 -11.63 -6.24
N ALA A 79 1.67 -11.60 -4.92
CA ALA A 79 2.80 -11.67 -4.02
C ALA A 79 3.25 -13.11 -3.80
N LYS A 80 4.56 -13.30 -3.68
CA LYS A 80 5.17 -14.56 -3.28
C LYS A 80 5.14 -14.77 -1.78
N GLU A 81 5.36 -13.69 -1.03
CA GLU A 81 5.30 -13.70 0.42
C GLU A 81 4.10 -12.88 0.87
N VAL A 82 3.37 -13.40 1.85
CA VAL A 82 2.16 -12.77 2.36
C VAL A 82 2.23 -12.77 3.89
N THR A 83 2.00 -11.61 4.51
CA THR A 83 1.93 -11.52 5.97
C THR A 83 0.68 -12.22 6.50
N ASP A 84 0.74 -12.72 7.74
CA ASP A 84 -0.39 -13.40 8.39
C ASP A 84 -1.65 -12.54 8.41
N ARG A 85 -1.50 -11.24 8.66
CA ARG A 85 -2.64 -10.31 8.69
C ARG A 85 -3.26 -10.09 7.31
N ALA A 86 -2.45 -10.02 6.25
CA ALA A 86 -2.97 -9.92 4.89
C ALA A 86 -3.68 -11.21 4.46
N ALA A 87 -3.12 -12.36 4.81
CA ALA A 87 -3.74 -13.67 4.58
C ALA A 87 -5.08 -13.79 5.32
N ALA A 88 -5.13 -13.38 6.59
CA ALA A 88 -6.34 -13.47 7.41
C ALA A 88 -7.50 -12.63 6.87
N VAL A 89 -7.23 -11.43 6.33
CA VAL A 89 -8.28 -10.54 5.77
C VAL A 89 -8.52 -10.78 4.26
N GLY A 90 -7.65 -11.53 3.59
CA GLY A 90 -7.79 -11.88 2.18
C GLY A 90 -7.55 -10.73 1.20
N VAL A 91 -6.85 -9.68 1.61
CA VAL A 91 -6.51 -8.50 0.79
C VAL A 91 -5.15 -7.94 1.19
N ALA A 92 -4.51 -7.20 0.26
CA ALA A 92 -3.29 -6.45 0.54
C ALA A 92 -3.44 -5.00 0.07
N ASN A 93 -3.00 -4.06 0.89
CA ASN A 93 -2.90 -2.65 0.53
C ASN A 93 -1.46 -2.21 0.24
N THR A 94 -0.50 -3.08 0.45
CA THR A 94 0.93 -2.79 0.31
C THR A 94 1.63 -3.94 -0.40
N LEU A 95 2.38 -3.62 -1.44
CA LEU A 95 3.33 -4.52 -2.09
C LEU A 95 4.74 -3.96 -1.89
N THR A 96 5.65 -4.78 -1.40
CA THR A 96 7.06 -4.41 -1.21
C THR A 96 7.93 -5.30 -2.07
N ARG A 97 8.89 -4.72 -2.79
CA ARG A 97 9.81 -5.49 -3.63
C ARG A 97 10.87 -6.17 -2.80
N LEU A 98 11.00 -7.46 -2.99
CA LEU A 98 12.03 -8.30 -2.37
C LEU A 98 13.37 -8.17 -3.13
N GLY A 99 14.47 -8.50 -2.46
CA GLY A 99 15.80 -8.54 -3.09
C GLY A 99 15.91 -9.54 -4.25
N SER A 100 15.04 -10.56 -4.29
CA SER A 100 14.90 -11.51 -5.39
C SER A 100 14.21 -10.94 -6.64
N GLY A 101 13.63 -9.74 -6.53
CA GLY A 101 12.80 -9.13 -7.58
C GLY A 101 11.32 -9.49 -7.52
N GLU A 102 10.94 -10.41 -6.65
CA GLU A 102 9.55 -10.78 -6.36
C GLU A 102 8.90 -9.76 -5.41
N TRP A 103 7.62 -9.97 -5.08
CA TRP A 103 6.85 -9.05 -4.25
C TRP A 103 6.36 -9.73 -2.98
N ALA A 104 6.37 -8.99 -1.88
CA ALA A 104 5.70 -9.34 -0.63
C ALA A 104 4.44 -8.50 -0.46
N ALA A 105 3.38 -9.09 0.07
CA ALA A 105 2.10 -8.44 0.32
C ALA A 105 1.82 -8.27 1.81
N ASP A 106 1.30 -7.11 2.15
CA ASP A 106 0.87 -6.78 3.52
C ASP A 106 -0.45 -6.01 3.51
N CYS A 107 -1.18 -6.06 4.63
CA CYS A 107 -2.39 -5.27 4.87
C CYS A 107 -2.27 -4.42 6.13
N THR A 108 -1.69 -3.24 5.99
CA THR A 108 -1.49 -2.29 7.08
C THR A 108 -2.79 -1.62 7.54
N ASP A 109 -3.88 -1.73 6.77
CA ASP A 109 -5.22 -1.27 7.18
C ASP A 109 -5.67 -1.91 8.50
N VAL A 110 -5.27 -3.16 8.76
CA VAL A 110 -5.59 -3.88 10.01
C VAL A 110 -5.05 -3.13 11.22
N ASP A 111 -3.77 -2.74 11.19
CA ASP A 111 -3.16 -1.99 12.28
C ASP A 111 -3.72 -0.57 12.37
N GLY A 112 -4.03 0.05 11.22
CA GLY A 112 -4.65 1.37 11.18
C GLY A 112 -5.99 1.40 11.91
N VAL A 113 -6.87 0.45 11.60
CA VAL A 113 -8.19 0.34 12.24
C VAL A 113 -8.06 0.00 13.73
N THR A 114 -7.26 -1.01 14.09
CA THR A 114 -7.10 -1.41 15.48
C THR A 114 -6.42 -0.33 16.32
N GLY A 115 -5.45 0.37 15.76
CA GLY A 115 -4.78 1.51 16.40
C GLY A 115 -5.73 2.67 16.66
N ALA A 116 -6.56 3.02 15.68
CA ALA A 116 -7.56 4.07 15.81
C ALA A 116 -8.62 3.73 16.88
N LEU A 117 -9.11 2.49 16.91
CA LEU A 117 -10.08 2.04 17.91
C LEU A 117 -9.50 2.08 19.33
N ARG A 118 -8.23 1.67 19.49
CA ARG A 118 -7.53 1.74 20.79
C ARG A 118 -7.35 3.18 21.26
N ALA A 119 -6.95 4.07 20.36
CA ALA A 119 -6.74 5.48 20.67
C ALA A 119 -8.06 6.22 21.01
N ALA A 120 -9.16 5.89 20.34
CA ALA A 120 -10.43 6.57 20.52
C ALA A 120 -11.23 6.06 21.72
N GLY A 121 -11.12 4.80 22.08
CA GLY A 121 -12.00 4.21 23.11
C GLY A 121 -11.36 3.16 23.99
N GLY A 122 -10.06 2.99 24.00
CA GLY A 122 -9.40 1.94 24.79
C GLY A 122 -9.80 0.51 24.40
N PHE A 123 -10.16 0.31 23.13
CA PHE A 123 -10.56 -1.00 22.61
C PHE A 123 -9.49 -2.06 22.86
N THR A 124 -9.86 -3.12 23.56
CA THR A 124 -8.97 -4.23 23.94
C THR A 124 -9.27 -5.53 23.20
N GLY A 125 -10.33 -5.56 22.41
CA GLY A 125 -10.79 -6.71 21.64
C GLY A 125 -12.31 -6.88 21.74
N GLY A 126 -12.86 -7.76 20.91
CA GLY A 126 -14.30 -8.04 20.89
C GLY A 126 -14.63 -9.14 19.90
N HIS A 127 -15.82 -9.73 20.03
CA HIS A 127 -16.29 -10.80 19.18
C HIS A 127 -17.42 -10.37 18.23
N ARG A 128 -17.93 -9.15 18.38
CA ARG A 128 -19.03 -8.61 17.58
C ARG A 128 -18.75 -7.16 17.21
N ALA A 129 -18.94 -6.81 15.95
CA ALA A 129 -18.82 -5.44 15.46
C ALA A 129 -20.00 -5.11 14.53
N LEU A 130 -20.47 -3.86 14.58
CA LEU A 130 -21.37 -3.29 13.61
C LEU A 130 -20.61 -2.24 12.82
N LEU A 131 -20.51 -2.42 11.49
CA LEU A 131 -19.87 -1.49 10.58
C LEU A 131 -20.92 -0.72 9.79
N LEU A 132 -20.96 0.59 9.99
CA LEU A 132 -21.78 1.51 9.22
C LEU A 132 -20.91 2.23 8.20
N LEU A 133 -21.12 1.92 6.92
CA LEU A 133 -20.42 2.56 5.81
C LEU A 133 -21.39 3.37 4.98
N SER A 134 -21.03 4.64 4.74
CA SER A 134 -21.69 5.46 3.73
C SER A 134 -20.90 5.33 2.43
N LEU A 135 -21.50 4.70 1.43
CA LEU A 135 -20.97 4.68 0.08
C LEU A 135 -21.56 5.89 -0.64
N ILE A 136 -20.76 6.94 -0.77
CA ILE A 136 -21.12 8.10 -1.58
C ILE A 136 -20.70 7.78 -3.01
N HIS A 137 -21.65 7.54 -3.87
CA HIS A 137 -21.42 7.58 -5.31
C HIS A 137 -21.37 9.05 -5.72
N ILE A 138 -20.19 9.51 -6.05
CA ILE A 138 -19.98 10.80 -6.66
C ILE A 138 -19.99 10.62 -8.18
#